data_9196f032dcfd7b375520128660f1bb08
#
_entry.id   9196f032dcfd7b375520128660f1bb08
#
_cell.length_a   1.000
_cell.length_b   1.000
_cell.length_c   1.000
_cell.angle_alpha   90.00
_cell.angle_beta   90.00
_cell.angle_gamma   90.00
#
_symmetry.space_group_name_H-M   'P 1'
#
loop_
_entity.id
_entity.type
_entity.pdbx_description
1 polymer ?
#
loop_
_entity_poly.entity_id
_entity_poly.type
_entity_poly.pdbx_seq_one_letter_code
_entity_poly.pdbx_strand_id
1 'polypeptide(L)'
;MTDLGWPTTIEYSAPLGRRVRLGSWEDQRVSTYSKIQDALDAEEWGFAAELAHYFVDEASVCYGIYRQWIPDLRAFLRENGISTEDLAAIDADILSKLDLPEGRTWNASLQWHLVRTQGEELVRLIHQHQGEAAHAQLVELKETWRRCHDRDVDHTYGLMSAIVERLGEAAISRMWDKVILPLFIWRYEKFDIDKYPWADSLDTLMLVACEAMRGHLVGPERTGDFELIETDDRFILRFDPCGSGGRTIRGDTIEGTPARMEAPYGWTVSEEPHPWNHFQTGVCHYCTHCIRLMEELPMDRFGYPVRVVDPPRYGVTDESGAPVKCQWQMFKDPTKVPEEYYERVGRTKPEVFGSAALGSPALGEVTVAMPGDG
;
A
#
# COMPACT_ATOMS: atom_id res chain seq x y z
N MET A 1 34.26 -5.87 -3.22
CA MET A 1 32.93 -6.39 -2.88
C MET A 1 32.94 -7.85 -3.24
N THR A 2 32.86 -8.73 -2.26
CA THR A 2 32.75 -10.16 -2.48
C THR A 2 31.40 -10.41 -3.12
N ASP A 3 31.40 -11.06 -4.27
CA ASP A 3 30.21 -11.58 -4.93
C ASP A 3 29.61 -12.66 -3.99
N LEU A 4 28.69 -12.25 -3.14
CA LEU A 4 28.09 -13.08 -2.09
C LEU A 4 27.10 -14.12 -2.64
N GLY A 5 26.95 -14.20 -3.97
CA GLY A 5 26.03 -15.16 -4.61
C GLY A 5 24.54 -14.84 -4.38
N TRP A 6 24.22 -13.75 -3.67
CA TRP A 6 22.86 -13.28 -3.47
C TRP A 6 22.44 -12.39 -4.65
N PRO A 7 21.32 -12.66 -5.32
CA PRO A 7 20.84 -11.85 -6.46
C PRO A 7 20.29 -10.49 -6.04
N THR A 8 20.23 -10.20 -4.74
CA THR A 8 19.63 -9.00 -4.15
C THR A 8 20.70 -7.99 -3.76
N THR A 9 20.51 -6.72 -4.14
CA THR A 9 21.29 -5.58 -3.62
C THR A 9 20.35 -4.47 -3.13
N ILE A 10 20.86 -3.57 -2.30
CA ILE A 10 20.13 -2.37 -1.86
C ILE A 10 20.90 -1.15 -2.32
N GLU A 11 20.32 -0.41 -3.26
CA GLU A 11 20.98 0.70 -3.93
C GLU A 11 20.11 1.96 -3.90
N TYR A 12 20.75 3.12 -4.09
CA TYR A 12 20.04 4.38 -4.22
C TYR A 12 19.42 4.51 -5.62
N SER A 13 18.11 4.68 -5.67
CA SER A 13 17.37 4.97 -6.90
C SER A 13 17.16 6.47 -7.05
N ALA A 14 17.81 7.08 -8.03
CA ALA A 14 17.63 8.50 -8.31
C ALA A 14 16.17 8.87 -8.68
N PRO A 15 15.43 8.08 -9.51
CA PRO A 15 14.02 8.35 -9.79
C PRO A 15 13.12 8.31 -8.56
N LEU A 16 13.48 7.51 -7.54
CA LEU A 16 12.68 7.35 -6.32
C LEU A 16 13.20 8.20 -5.16
N GLY A 17 14.41 8.76 -5.27
CA GLY A 17 15.02 9.60 -4.25
C GLY A 17 15.40 8.89 -2.95
N ARG A 18 15.51 7.56 -2.98
CA ARG A 18 15.73 6.72 -1.78
C ARG A 18 16.39 5.39 -2.13
N ARG A 19 16.80 4.66 -1.10
CA ARG A 19 17.29 3.29 -1.26
C ARG A 19 16.12 2.36 -1.66
N VAL A 20 16.42 1.40 -2.53
CA VAL A 20 15.49 0.37 -2.98
C VAL A 20 16.19 -0.97 -3.08
N ARG A 21 15.45 -2.04 -2.90
CA ARG A 21 15.95 -3.39 -3.12
C ARG A 21 15.86 -3.73 -4.60
N LEU A 22 17.00 -4.10 -5.18
CA LEU A 22 17.15 -4.58 -6.55
C LEU A 22 17.33 -6.10 -6.56
N GLY A 23 17.03 -6.72 -7.69
CA GLY A 23 17.14 -8.16 -7.93
C GLY A 23 16.27 -8.59 -9.09
N SER A 24 16.25 -9.87 -9.43
CA SER A 24 15.32 -10.42 -10.42
C SER A 24 13.86 -10.28 -9.91
N TRP A 25 12.89 -10.38 -10.83
CA TRP A 25 11.48 -10.34 -10.43
C TRP A 25 11.10 -11.52 -9.53
N GLU A 26 11.75 -12.67 -9.72
CA GLU A 26 11.63 -13.82 -8.82
C GLU A 26 12.13 -13.50 -7.41
N ASP A 27 13.22 -12.75 -7.31
CA ASP A 27 13.74 -12.26 -6.04
C ASP A 27 12.83 -11.19 -5.41
N GLN A 28 12.28 -10.29 -6.21
CA GLN A 28 11.42 -9.20 -5.74
C GLN A 28 10.11 -9.67 -5.08
N ARG A 29 9.56 -10.82 -5.47
CA ARG A 29 8.35 -11.41 -4.88
C ARG A 29 8.55 -12.00 -3.49
N VAL A 30 9.79 -12.30 -3.11
CA VAL A 30 10.15 -12.76 -1.76
C VAL A 30 10.30 -11.53 -0.85
N SER A 31 9.69 -11.57 0.32
CA SER A 31 9.70 -10.44 1.24
C SER A 31 11.09 -10.14 1.80
N THR A 32 11.31 -8.91 2.23
CA THR A 32 12.52 -8.51 2.94
C THR A 32 12.65 -9.28 4.27
N TYR A 33 11.50 -9.55 4.92
CA TYR A 33 11.43 -10.39 6.11
C TYR A 33 11.98 -11.80 5.85
N SER A 34 11.47 -12.51 4.83
CA SER A 34 11.92 -13.86 4.47
C SER A 34 13.41 -13.89 4.09
N LYS A 35 13.86 -12.86 3.36
CA LYS A 35 15.28 -12.73 3.01
C LYS A 35 16.22 -12.49 4.19
N ILE A 36 15.77 -11.78 5.22
CA ILE A 36 16.54 -11.64 6.45
C ILE A 36 16.68 -13.01 7.14
N GLN A 37 15.60 -13.80 7.18
CA GLN A 37 15.65 -15.16 7.73
C GLN A 37 16.67 -16.02 6.97
N ASP A 38 16.59 -16.06 5.63
CA ASP A 38 17.51 -16.82 4.79
C ASP A 38 18.98 -16.39 5.01
N ALA A 39 19.24 -15.08 5.11
CA ALA A 39 20.58 -14.54 5.34
C ALA A 39 21.11 -14.87 6.74
N LEU A 40 20.25 -14.90 7.76
CA LEU A 40 20.62 -15.32 9.11
C LEU A 40 20.94 -16.82 9.14
N ASP A 41 20.13 -17.65 8.48
CA ASP A 41 20.35 -19.12 8.40
C ASP A 41 21.64 -19.46 7.63
N ALA A 42 22.01 -18.63 6.66
CA ALA A 42 23.25 -18.76 5.90
C ALA A 42 24.46 -18.10 6.57
N GLU A 43 24.29 -17.48 7.74
CA GLU A 43 25.32 -16.71 8.48
C GLU A 43 25.91 -15.54 7.66
N GLU A 44 25.13 -15.00 6.70
CA GLU A 44 25.50 -13.83 5.88
C GLU A 44 25.21 -12.52 6.64
N TRP A 45 25.91 -12.34 7.77
CA TRP A 45 25.64 -11.31 8.77
C TRP A 45 25.61 -9.89 8.22
N GLY A 46 26.53 -9.56 7.31
CA GLY A 46 26.59 -8.23 6.70
C GLY A 46 25.37 -7.93 5.85
N PHE A 47 24.94 -8.91 5.05
CA PHE A 47 23.75 -8.77 4.20
C PHE A 47 22.46 -8.79 5.02
N ALA A 48 22.36 -9.65 6.05
CA ALA A 48 21.25 -9.66 6.99
C ALA A 48 21.06 -8.30 7.66
N ALA A 49 22.14 -7.65 8.10
CA ALA A 49 22.09 -6.31 8.71
C ALA A 49 21.62 -5.23 7.72
N GLU A 50 22.07 -5.29 6.48
CA GLU A 50 21.63 -4.35 5.43
C GLU A 50 20.14 -4.53 5.12
N LEU A 51 19.65 -5.76 4.99
CA LEU A 51 18.23 -6.06 4.80
C LEU A 51 17.39 -5.65 6.02
N ALA A 52 17.90 -5.80 7.24
CA ALA A 52 17.20 -5.39 8.46
C ALA A 52 16.98 -3.87 8.51
N HIS A 53 17.97 -3.07 8.12
CA HIS A 53 17.80 -1.64 7.92
C HIS A 53 16.74 -1.35 6.85
N TYR A 54 16.83 -2.02 5.70
CA TYR A 54 15.92 -1.79 4.59
C TYR A 54 14.47 -2.22 4.90
N PHE A 55 14.25 -3.21 5.75
CA PHE A 55 12.90 -3.57 6.23
C PHE A 55 12.21 -2.38 6.91
N VAL A 56 12.95 -1.62 7.72
CA VAL A 56 12.42 -0.42 8.37
C VAL A 56 12.19 0.69 7.35
N ASP A 57 13.07 0.83 6.33
CA ASP A 57 12.88 1.79 5.23
C ASP A 57 11.59 1.48 4.44
N GLU A 58 11.34 0.21 4.08
CA GLU A 58 10.08 -0.21 3.42
C GLU A 58 8.85 0.07 4.30
N ALA A 59 8.93 -0.22 5.58
CA ALA A 59 7.86 0.07 6.54
C ALA A 59 7.58 1.57 6.62
N SER A 60 8.63 2.40 6.60
CA SER A 60 8.52 3.87 6.71
C SER A 60 7.73 4.48 5.54
N VAL A 61 7.87 3.94 4.33
CA VAL A 61 7.10 4.38 3.15
C VAL A 61 5.59 4.22 3.38
N CYS A 62 5.18 3.06 3.91
CA CYS A 62 3.77 2.80 4.22
C CYS A 62 3.28 3.65 5.40
N TYR A 63 4.08 3.75 6.47
CA TYR A 63 3.75 4.57 7.64
C TYR A 63 3.51 6.04 7.25
N GLY A 64 4.35 6.61 6.37
CA GLY A 64 4.23 7.97 5.88
C GLY A 64 2.91 8.26 5.18
N ILE A 65 2.39 7.31 4.40
CA ILE A 65 1.09 7.44 3.75
C ILE A 65 -0.02 7.69 4.77
N TYR A 66 -0.08 6.91 5.84
CA TYR A 66 -1.12 7.06 6.86
C TYR A 66 -0.95 8.32 7.70
N ARG A 67 0.30 8.75 7.93
CA ARG A 67 0.60 10.03 8.63
C ARG A 67 0.11 11.24 7.84
N GLN A 68 0.03 11.14 6.52
CA GLN A 68 -0.60 12.14 5.67
C GLN A 68 -2.13 11.95 5.63
N TRP A 69 -2.61 10.75 5.31
CA TRP A 69 -4.03 10.53 5.02
C TRP A 69 -4.95 10.76 6.23
N ILE A 70 -4.57 10.33 7.42
CA ILE A 70 -5.42 10.48 8.60
C ILE A 70 -5.73 11.97 8.91
N PRO A 71 -4.74 12.89 8.96
CA PRO A 71 -5.01 14.32 9.08
C PRO A 71 -5.84 14.89 7.92
N ASP A 72 -5.59 14.47 6.69
CA ASP A 72 -6.29 14.96 5.50
C ASP A 72 -7.77 14.53 5.48
N LEU A 73 -8.07 13.29 5.89
CA LEU A 73 -9.45 12.80 6.04
C LEU A 73 -10.21 13.58 7.13
N ARG A 74 -9.56 13.88 8.25
CA ARG A 74 -10.12 14.74 9.31
C ARG A 74 -10.36 16.17 8.81
N ALA A 75 -9.42 16.71 8.02
CA ALA A 75 -9.57 18.02 7.41
C ALA A 75 -10.75 18.03 6.42
N PHE A 76 -10.89 16.97 5.61
CA PHE A 76 -12.01 16.82 4.68
C PHE A 76 -13.37 16.81 5.42
N LEU A 77 -13.49 16.06 6.51
CA LEU A 77 -14.71 16.06 7.34
C LEU A 77 -15.05 17.46 7.86
N ARG A 78 -14.07 18.19 8.42
CA ARG A 78 -14.27 19.56 8.94
C ARG A 78 -14.70 20.55 7.83
N GLU A 79 -14.06 20.48 6.67
CA GLU A 79 -14.40 21.34 5.52
C GLU A 79 -15.79 21.09 4.97
N ASN A 80 -16.32 19.88 5.20
CA ASN A 80 -17.70 19.52 4.83
C ASN A 80 -18.71 19.69 6.00
N GLY A 81 -18.37 20.48 7.02
CA GLY A 81 -19.30 20.90 8.04
C GLY A 81 -19.39 20.02 9.28
N ILE A 82 -18.55 19.02 9.42
CA ILE A 82 -18.47 18.21 10.65
C ILE A 82 -17.81 19.04 11.74
N SER A 83 -18.49 19.23 12.88
CA SER A 83 -17.99 20.02 14.00
C SER A 83 -16.75 19.38 14.63
N THR A 84 -15.98 20.18 15.36
CA THR A 84 -14.82 19.66 16.12
C THR A 84 -15.25 18.63 17.16
N GLU A 85 -16.42 18.82 17.78
CA GLU A 85 -16.98 17.90 18.78
C GLU A 85 -17.40 16.57 18.13
N ASP A 86 -18.12 16.62 17.00
CA ASP A 86 -18.52 15.41 16.26
C ASP A 86 -17.29 14.65 15.74
N LEU A 87 -16.28 15.36 15.22
CA LEU A 87 -15.04 14.73 14.76
C LEU A 87 -14.29 14.05 15.91
N ALA A 88 -14.24 14.68 17.09
CA ALA A 88 -13.65 14.06 18.27
C ALA A 88 -14.41 12.81 18.71
N ALA A 89 -15.74 12.81 18.60
CA ALA A 89 -16.57 11.64 18.90
C ALA A 89 -16.33 10.49 17.88
N ILE A 90 -16.23 10.81 16.58
CA ILE A 90 -15.88 9.86 15.52
C ILE A 90 -14.50 9.24 15.79
N ASP A 91 -13.49 10.06 16.06
CA ASP A 91 -12.15 9.57 16.39
C ASP A 91 -12.15 8.68 17.64
N ALA A 92 -12.85 9.08 18.69
CA ALA A 92 -12.94 8.29 19.92
C ALA A 92 -13.61 6.93 19.69
N ASP A 93 -14.67 6.87 18.89
CA ASP A 93 -15.32 5.61 18.51
C ASP A 93 -14.37 4.71 17.74
N ILE A 94 -13.72 5.23 16.69
CA ILE A 94 -12.74 4.48 15.90
C ILE A 94 -11.61 3.95 16.78
N LEU A 95 -10.96 4.83 17.56
CA LEU A 95 -9.82 4.49 18.41
C LEU A 95 -10.16 3.44 19.46
N SER A 96 -11.39 3.45 19.99
CA SER A 96 -11.86 2.43 20.94
C SER A 96 -11.87 1.01 20.36
N LYS A 97 -11.90 0.89 19.03
CA LYS A 97 -11.89 -0.38 18.28
C LYS A 97 -10.48 -0.79 17.83
N LEU A 98 -9.45 0.04 18.08
CA LEU A 98 -8.07 -0.17 17.64
C LEU A 98 -7.13 -0.64 18.76
N ASP A 99 -7.64 -0.91 19.96
CA ASP A 99 -6.82 -1.35 21.07
C ASP A 99 -5.95 -2.57 20.68
N LEU A 100 -4.76 -2.59 21.22
CA LEU A 100 -3.82 -3.68 21.05
C LEU A 100 -4.23 -4.86 21.92
N PRO A 101 -3.78 -6.08 21.61
CA PRO A 101 -3.89 -7.22 22.50
C PRO A 101 -3.46 -6.84 23.92
N GLU A 102 -4.07 -7.45 24.92
CA GLU A 102 -3.82 -7.18 26.36
C GLU A 102 -4.37 -5.83 26.86
N GLY A 103 -5.31 -5.21 26.11
CA GLY A 103 -5.98 -3.96 26.53
C GLY A 103 -5.10 -2.71 26.50
N ARG A 104 -4.01 -2.75 25.74
CA ARG A 104 -3.15 -1.56 25.57
C ARG A 104 -3.75 -0.62 24.53
N THR A 105 -3.89 0.64 24.91
CA THR A 105 -4.40 1.69 24.03
C THR A 105 -3.48 1.89 22.82
N TRP A 106 -4.07 1.98 21.63
CA TRP A 106 -3.37 2.28 20.40
C TRP A 106 -2.75 3.68 20.42
N ASN A 107 -1.47 3.77 20.06
CA ASN A 107 -0.76 5.03 19.82
C ASN A 107 0.23 4.84 18.66
N ALA A 108 -0.07 5.45 17.53
CA ALA A 108 0.68 5.28 16.30
C ALA A 108 2.16 5.70 16.42
N SER A 109 2.43 6.86 17.02
CA SER A 109 3.80 7.37 17.18
C SER A 109 4.64 6.48 18.11
N LEU A 110 4.06 5.98 19.20
CA LEU A 110 4.73 5.04 20.08
C LEU A 110 5.02 3.73 19.37
N GLN A 111 4.07 3.18 18.62
CA GLN A 111 4.28 1.92 17.89
C GLN A 111 5.35 2.08 16.81
N TRP A 112 5.35 3.19 16.09
CA TRP A 112 6.40 3.48 15.12
C TRP A 112 7.78 3.62 15.78
N HIS A 113 7.86 4.27 16.93
CA HIS A 113 9.11 4.33 17.70
C HIS A 113 9.59 2.93 18.09
N LEU A 114 8.69 2.04 18.52
CA LEU A 114 9.04 0.64 18.82
C LEU A 114 9.55 -0.10 17.58
N VAL A 115 8.93 0.07 16.41
CA VAL A 115 9.41 -0.52 15.15
C VAL A 115 10.86 -0.10 14.88
N ARG A 116 11.18 1.19 14.99
CA ARG A 116 12.54 1.68 14.78
C ARG A 116 13.54 1.10 15.79
N THR A 117 13.20 1.16 17.08
CA THR A 117 14.06 0.66 18.16
C THR A 117 14.30 -0.85 18.03
N GLN A 118 13.27 -1.62 17.66
CA GLN A 118 13.41 -3.06 17.43
C GLN A 118 14.24 -3.36 16.18
N GLY A 119 14.16 -2.52 15.13
CA GLY A 119 15.04 -2.61 13.96
C GLY A 119 16.49 -2.37 14.31
N GLU A 120 16.80 -1.35 15.11
CA GLU A 120 18.14 -1.05 15.61
C GLU A 120 18.69 -2.20 16.47
N GLU A 121 17.86 -2.79 17.34
CA GLU A 121 18.21 -3.93 18.16
C GLU A 121 18.49 -5.18 17.31
N LEU A 122 17.66 -5.44 16.29
CA LEU A 122 17.90 -6.53 15.34
C LEU A 122 19.28 -6.40 14.69
N VAL A 123 19.61 -5.22 14.15
CA VAL A 123 20.91 -4.95 13.54
C VAL A 123 22.07 -5.15 14.53
N ARG A 124 21.90 -4.71 15.78
CA ARG A 124 22.89 -4.92 16.84
C ARG A 124 23.16 -6.42 17.11
N LEU A 125 22.09 -7.22 17.21
CA LEU A 125 22.18 -8.67 17.42
C LEU A 125 22.87 -9.38 16.24
N ILE A 126 22.55 -8.98 15.01
CA ILE A 126 23.18 -9.47 13.78
C ILE A 126 24.69 -9.19 13.80
N HIS A 127 25.11 -7.96 14.09
CA HIS A 127 26.52 -7.62 14.17
C HIS A 127 27.27 -8.34 15.28
N GLN A 128 26.58 -8.80 16.30
CA GLN A 128 27.14 -9.63 17.38
C GLN A 128 27.07 -11.12 17.05
N HIS A 129 26.62 -11.52 15.86
CA HIS A 129 26.44 -12.90 15.40
C HIS A 129 25.57 -13.74 16.35
N GLN A 130 24.57 -13.13 16.96
CA GLN A 130 23.63 -13.78 17.89
C GLN A 130 22.42 -14.30 17.11
N GLY A 131 22.59 -15.35 16.29
CA GLY A 131 21.60 -15.83 15.33
C GLY A 131 20.24 -16.14 15.94
N GLU A 132 20.17 -16.95 17.00
CA GLU A 132 18.89 -17.27 17.66
C GLU A 132 18.17 -16.03 18.19
N ALA A 133 18.89 -15.11 18.83
CA ALA A 133 18.32 -13.86 19.32
C ALA A 133 17.89 -12.93 18.17
N ALA A 134 18.64 -12.89 17.06
CA ALA A 134 18.30 -12.12 15.88
C ALA A 134 17.02 -12.65 15.20
N HIS A 135 16.86 -13.98 15.08
CA HIS A 135 15.61 -14.56 14.58
C HIS A 135 14.41 -14.21 15.46
N ALA A 136 14.53 -14.32 16.78
CA ALA A 136 13.47 -13.95 17.71
C ALA A 136 13.11 -12.45 17.59
N GLN A 137 14.11 -11.58 17.51
CA GLN A 137 13.93 -10.14 17.35
C GLN A 137 13.30 -9.77 16.01
N LEU A 138 13.63 -10.47 14.92
CA LEU A 138 13.04 -10.28 13.60
C LEU A 138 11.52 -10.59 13.61
N VAL A 139 11.13 -11.69 14.26
CA VAL A 139 9.71 -12.05 14.42
C VAL A 139 8.98 -10.97 15.22
N GLU A 140 9.56 -10.49 16.31
CA GLU A 140 8.95 -9.42 17.13
C GLU A 140 8.83 -8.11 16.35
N LEU A 141 9.86 -7.70 15.61
CA LEU A 141 9.84 -6.51 14.74
C LEU A 141 8.74 -6.61 13.70
N LYS A 142 8.62 -7.74 12.98
CA LYS A 142 7.57 -7.97 11.98
C LYS A 142 6.18 -7.83 12.61
N GLU A 143 5.94 -8.44 13.76
CA GLU A 143 4.64 -8.37 14.44
C GLU A 143 4.33 -6.96 14.97
N THR A 144 5.33 -6.23 15.44
CA THR A 144 5.16 -4.84 15.86
C THR A 144 4.81 -3.96 14.66
N TRP A 145 5.49 -4.11 13.53
CA TRP A 145 5.17 -3.40 12.30
C TRP A 145 3.79 -3.80 11.77
N ARG A 146 3.45 -5.09 11.71
CA ARG A 146 2.14 -5.55 11.28
C ARG A 146 1.01 -4.88 12.08
N ARG A 147 1.13 -4.85 13.40
CA ARG A 147 0.14 -4.19 14.27
C ARG A 147 0.08 -2.69 14.03
N CYS A 148 1.23 -2.03 13.86
CA CYS A 148 1.29 -0.61 13.54
C CYS A 148 0.56 -0.31 12.23
N HIS A 149 0.92 -1.01 11.18
CA HIS A 149 0.32 -0.90 9.86
C HIS A 149 -1.20 -1.14 9.90
N ASP A 150 -1.63 -2.25 10.51
CA ASP A 150 -3.03 -2.66 10.49
C ASP A 150 -3.94 -1.68 11.23
N ARG A 151 -3.49 -1.11 12.35
CA ARG A 151 -4.25 -0.06 13.08
C ARG A 151 -4.32 1.24 12.31
N ASP A 152 -3.26 1.64 11.61
CA ASP A 152 -3.28 2.81 10.76
C ASP A 152 -4.24 2.64 9.56
N VAL A 153 -4.27 1.45 8.96
CA VAL A 153 -5.26 1.09 7.93
C VAL A 153 -6.68 1.17 8.49
N ASP A 154 -6.91 0.55 9.64
CA ASP A 154 -8.24 0.53 10.27
C ASP A 154 -8.69 1.93 10.66
N HIS A 155 -7.79 2.78 11.20
CA HIS A 155 -8.10 4.18 11.49
C HIS A 155 -8.50 4.95 10.23
N THR A 156 -7.71 4.80 9.17
CA THR A 156 -8.00 5.40 7.86
C THR A 156 -9.37 4.95 7.34
N TYR A 157 -9.65 3.66 7.40
CA TYR A 157 -10.90 3.10 6.92
C TYR A 157 -12.11 3.50 7.77
N GLY A 158 -11.97 3.56 9.09
CA GLY A 158 -13.01 4.08 9.97
C GLY A 158 -13.39 5.53 9.65
N LEU A 159 -12.39 6.38 9.36
CA LEU A 159 -12.65 7.77 8.92
C LEU A 159 -13.36 7.80 7.56
N MET A 160 -13.02 6.92 6.62
CA MET A 160 -13.72 6.81 5.33
C MET A 160 -15.17 6.34 5.52
N SER A 161 -15.41 5.38 6.40
CA SER A 161 -16.77 4.97 6.76
C SER A 161 -17.58 6.13 7.34
N ALA A 162 -16.99 6.90 8.25
CA ALA A 162 -17.64 8.09 8.79
C ALA A 162 -17.93 9.16 7.72
N ILE A 163 -17.06 9.31 6.69
CA ILE A 163 -17.33 10.18 5.54
C ILE A 163 -18.57 9.71 4.79
N VAL A 164 -18.69 8.41 4.52
CA VAL A 164 -19.86 7.84 3.83
C VAL A 164 -21.13 8.03 4.66
N GLU A 165 -21.09 7.72 5.94
CA GLU A 165 -22.23 7.85 6.85
C GLU A 165 -22.74 9.28 6.98
N ARG A 166 -21.83 10.27 6.98
CA ARG A 166 -22.17 11.68 7.20
C ARG A 166 -22.44 12.46 5.93
N LEU A 167 -21.79 12.10 4.82
CA LEU A 167 -21.78 12.90 3.58
C LEU A 167 -22.28 12.13 2.35
N GLY A 168 -22.60 10.83 2.51
CA GLY A 168 -23.00 9.92 1.44
C GLY A 168 -21.82 9.35 0.66
N GLU A 169 -22.06 8.22 -0.02
CA GLU A 169 -21.01 7.45 -0.72
C GLU A 169 -20.32 8.25 -1.83
N ALA A 170 -21.05 9.12 -2.54
CA ALA A 170 -20.48 10.02 -3.56
C ALA A 170 -19.37 10.96 -3.02
N ALA A 171 -19.29 11.16 -1.70
CA ALA A 171 -18.23 11.96 -1.09
C ALA A 171 -16.84 11.29 -1.20
N ILE A 172 -16.77 9.98 -1.41
CA ILE A 172 -15.51 9.23 -1.56
C ILE A 172 -14.66 9.76 -2.72
N SER A 173 -15.29 10.05 -3.88
CA SER A 173 -14.55 10.62 -5.01
C SER A 173 -13.93 11.98 -4.65
N ARG A 174 -14.75 12.90 -4.09
CA ARG A 174 -14.27 14.23 -3.69
C ARG A 174 -13.18 14.17 -2.62
N MET A 175 -13.29 13.23 -1.70
CA MET A 175 -12.27 12.97 -0.68
C MET A 175 -10.96 12.55 -1.35
N TRP A 176 -11.01 11.60 -2.29
CA TRP A 176 -9.80 11.16 -2.99
C TRP A 176 -9.19 12.25 -3.87
N ASP A 177 -9.99 13.11 -4.51
CA ASP A 177 -9.46 14.25 -5.28
C ASP A 177 -8.57 15.17 -4.43
N LYS A 178 -8.82 15.23 -3.12
CA LYS A 178 -8.00 15.99 -2.17
C LYS A 178 -6.85 15.19 -1.59
N VAL A 179 -7.15 14.02 -1.05
CA VAL A 179 -6.22 13.23 -0.20
C VAL A 179 -5.17 12.50 -1.02
N ILE A 180 -5.54 12.04 -2.23
CA ILE A 180 -4.65 11.19 -3.04
C ILE A 180 -3.65 11.97 -3.89
N LEU A 181 -3.96 13.22 -4.23
CA LEU A 181 -3.16 14.02 -5.17
C LEU A 181 -1.70 14.21 -4.72
N PRO A 182 -1.40 14.49 -3.44
CA PRO A 182 -0.01 14.58 -2.99
C PRO A 182 0.76 13.27 -3.21
N LEU A 183 0.16 12.13 -2.89
CA LEU A 183 0.77 10.82 -3.12
C LEU A 183 0.97 10.55 -4.61
N PHE A 184 0.01 10.94 -5.46
CA PHE A 184 0.12 10.80 -6.91
C PHE A 184 1.32 11.60 -7.44
N ILE A 185 1.44 12.87 -7.08
CA ILE A 185 2.54 13.75 -7.51
C ILE A 185 3.89 13.17 -7.08
N TRP A 186 4.01 12.81 -5.81
CA TRP A 186 5.26 12.28 -5.27
C TRP A 186 5.67 10.95 -5.92
N ARG A 187 4.71 10.03 -6.12
CA ARG A 187 5.02 8.63 -6.44
C ARG A 187 4.80 8.27 -7.91
N TYR A 188 3.78 8.83 -8.57
CA TYR A 188 3.30 8.36 -9.88
C TYR A 188 3.39 9.37 -11.02
N GLU A 189 3.50 10.66 -10.76
CA GLU A 189 3.62 11.70 -11.80
C GLU A 189 4.85 11.48 -12.71
N LYS A 190 5.86 10.79 -12.22
CA LYS A 190 7.08 10.42 -12.95
C LYS A 190 6.86 9.34 -14.02
N PHE A 191 5.76 8.63 -14.00
CA PHE A 191 5.47 7.57 -14.97
C PHE A 191 4.75 8.09 -16.23
N ASP A 192 4.82 9.37 -16.49
CA ASP A 192 4.37 10.02 -17.71
C ASP A 192 5.41 9.80 -18.83
N ILE A 193 4.98 9.21 -19.96
CA ILE A 193 5.86 8.90 -21.11
C ILE A 193 6.46 10.14 -21.78
N ASP A 194 5.87 11.32 -21.57
CA ASP A 194 6.47 12.57 -22.05
C ASP A 194 7.65 13.02 -21.18
N LYS A 195 7.75 12.52 -19.96
CA LYS A 195 8.85 12.83 -19.02
C LYS A 195 9.96 11.79 -19.08
N TYR A 196 9.57 10.51 -19.16
CA TYR A 196 10.50 9.39 -19.15
C TYR A 196 10.02 8.30 -20.12
N PRO A 197 10.91 7.69 -20.93
CA PRO A 197 10.57 6.54 -21.76
C PRO A 197 9.98 5.42 -20.89
N TRP A 198 8.91 4.79 -21.37
CA TRP A 198 8.22 3.77 -20.57
C TRP A 198 9.11 2.56 -20.27
N ALA A 199 9.98 2.17 -21.21
CA ALA A 199 10.92 1.06 -20.98
C ALA A 199 11.81 1.29 -19.74
N ASP A 200 12.23 2.55 -19.50
CA ASP A 200 13.03 2.92 -18.34
C ASP A 200 12.17 3.09 -17.06
N SER A 201 10.90 3.45 -17.24
CA SER A 201 9.95 3.70 -16.16
C SER A 201 9.32 2.42 -15.62
N LEU A 202 9.15 1.40 -16.45
CA LEU A 202 8.45 0.16 -16.09
C LEU A 202 9.16 -0.57 -14.93
N ASP A 203 10.48 -0.70 -14.99
CA ASP A 203 11.25 -1.32 -13.91
C ASP A 203 11.11 -0.54 -12.59
N THR A 204 11.16 0.79 -12.67
CA THR A 204 10.91 1.65 -11.48
C THR A 204 9.50 1.47 -10.93
N LEU A 205 8.50 1.38 -11.81
CA LEU A 205 7.11 1.13 -11.41
C LEU A 205 6.94 -0.25 -10.76
N MET A 206 7.59 -1.27 -11.30
CA MET A 206 7.60 -2.62 -10.74
C MET A 206 8.25 -2.65 -9.36
N LEU A 207 9.40 -1.98 -9.19
CA LEU A 207 10.06 -1.87 -7.87
C LEU A 207 9.14 -1.23 -6.83
N VAL A 208 8.47 -0.11 -7.20
CA VAL A 208 7.48 0.55 -6.33
C VAL A 208 6.30 -0.37 -5.99
N ALA A 209 5.85 -1.21 -6.95
CA ALA A 209 4.77 -2.15 -6.73
C ALA A 209 5.18 -3.28 -5.77
N CYS A 210 6.32 -3.89 -6.00
CA CYS A 210 6.85 -4.96 -5.16
C CYS A 210 7.12 -4.48 -3.73
N GLU A 211 7.78 -3.32 -3.59
CA GLU A 211 8.01 -2.69 -2.29
C GLU A 211 6.70 -2.42 -1.53
N ALA A 212 5.67 -1.92 -2.22
CA ALA A 212 4.37 -1.71 -1.59
C ALA A 212 3.80 -3.03 -1.04
N MET A 213 3.89 -4.13 -1.79
CA MET A 213 3.41 -5.44 -1.31
C MET A 213 4.16 -5.91 -0.07
N ARG A 214 5.50 -5.80 -0.10
CA ARG A 214 6.33 -6.17 1.05
C ARG A 214 6.07 -5.28 2.27
N GLY A 215 6.05 -3.96 2.08
CA GLY A 215 5.80 -3.00 3.16
C GLY A 215 4.41 -3.13 3.80
N HIS A 216 3.39 -3.51 3.02
CA HIS A 216 2.05 -3.82 3.55
C HIS A 216 1.93 -5.23 4.15
N LEU A 217 3.00 -6.01 4.18
CA LEU A 217 3.01 -7.37 4.71
C LEU A 217 1.85 -8.20 4.17
N VAL A 218 1.78 -8.34 2.83
CA VAL A 218 0.74 -9.13 2.18
C VAL A 218 0.91 -10.63 2.43
N GLY A 219 -0.11 -11.42 2.07
CA GLY A 219 -0.10 -12.87 2.23
C GLY A 219 -0.72 -13.35 3.53
N PRO A 220 -1.10 -14.64 3.61
CA PRO A 220 -1.85 -15.19 4.75
C PRO A 220 -1.05 -15.17 6.06
N GLU A 221 0.27 -15.33 5.99
CA GLU A 221 1.17 -15.28 7.15
C GLU A 221 1.70 -13.86 7.42
N ARG A 222 1.29 -12.90 6.58
CA ARG A 222 1.67 -11.50 6.71
C ARG A 222 3.19 -11.30 6.74
N THR A 223 3.89 -12.02 5.86
CA THR A 223 5.35 -11.89 5.66
C THR A 223 5.71 -10.85 4.62
N GLY A 224 4.80 -10.56 3.69
CA GLY A 224 5.03 -9.68 2.54
C GLY A 224 5.42 -10.45 1.26
N ASP A 225 5.39 -11.78 1.28
CA ASP A 225 5.57 -12.61 0.08
C ASP A 225 4.32 -12.57 -0.81
N PHE A 226 4.50 -12.57 -2.13
CA PHE A 226 3.41 -12.51 -3.09
C PHE A 226 3.72 -13.29 -4.37
N GLU A 227 2.70 -13.54 -5.19
CA GLU A 227 2.84 -14.18 -6.49
C GLU A 227 3.13 -13.11 -7.56
N LEU A 228 4.17 -13.32 -8.37
CA LEU A 228 4.49 -12.48 -9.51
C LEU A 228 4.55 -13.34 -10.76
N ILE A 229 3.77 -12.98 -11.78
CA ILE A 229 3.68 -13.68 -13.05
C ILE A 229 4.09 -12.69 -14.14
N GLU A 230 5.03 -13.09 -14.98
CA GLU A 230 5.39 -12.35 -16.17
C GLU A 230 4.76 -13.02 -17.40
N THR A 231 4.09 -12.22 -18.24
CA THR A 231 3.57 -12.63 -19.53
C THR A 231 4.25 -11.83 -20.65
N ASP A 232 3.88 -12.10 -21.91
CA ASP A 232 4.45 -11.38 -23.04
C ASP A 232 4.12 -9.88 -23.01
N ASP A 233 2.94 -9.51 -22.47
CA ASP A 233 2.39 -8.15 -22.52
C ASP A 233 2.35 -7.42 -21.17
N ARG A 234 2.47 -8.13 -20.03
CA ARG A 234 2.33 -7.53 -18.69
C ARG A 234 2.99 -8.31 -17.57
N PHE A 235 3.15 -7.64 -16.42
CA PHE A 235 3.40 -8.27 -15.13
C PHE A 235 2.10 -8.32 -14.33
N ILE A 236 1.89 -9.41 -13.57
CA ILE A 236 0.73 -9.62 -12.72
C ILE A 236 1.23 -9.92 -11.31
N LEU A 237 0.83 -9.09 -10.34
CA LEU A 237 1.05 -9.32 -8.93
C LEU A 237 -0.25 -9.79 -8.29
N ARG A 238 -0.24 -10.98 -7.68
CA ARG A 238 -1.37 -11.50 -6.89
C ARG A 238 -0.98 -11.64 -5.44
N PHE A 239 -1.86 -11.21 -4.58
CA PHE A 239 -1.62 -11.23 -3.15
C PHE A 239 -2.95 -11.36 -2.40
N ASP A 240 -2.92 -12.13 -1.29
CA ASP A 240 -4.12 -12.39 -0.52
C ASP A 240 -3.82 -12.84 0.92
N PRO A 241 -4.34 -12.13 1.93
CA PRO A 241 -4.90 -10.79 1.78
C PRO A 241 -3.81 -9.74 1.51
N CYS A 242 -4.16 -8.61 0.90
CA CYS A 242 -3.32 -7.44 1.10
C CYS A 242 -3.46 -7.02 2.56
N GLY A 243 -2.38 -6.53 3.17
CA GLY A 243 -2.39 -6.11 4.57
C GLY A 243 -3.39 -5.00 4.91
N SER A 244 -3.87 -4.29 3.90
CA SER A 244 -4.87 -3.22 4.02
C SER A 244 -6.28 -3.67 3.65
N GLY A 245 -6.80 -3.28 2.49
CA GLY A 245 -8.21 -3.50 2.15
C GLY A 245 -8.66 -4.96 2.09
N GLY A 246 -7.80 -5.89 1.63
CA GLY A 246 -8.12 -7.32 1.62
C GLY A 246 -8.34 -7.87 3.03
N ARG A 247 -7.46 -7.51 3.98
CA ARG A 247 -7.62 -7.85 5.39
C ARG A 247 -8.90 -7.25 5.99
N THR A 248 -9.19 -5.99 5.69
CA THR A 248 -10.37 -5.33 6.27
C THR A 248 -11.69 -5.99 5.88
N ILE A 249 -11.80 -6.53 4.67
CA ILE A 249 -13.04 -7.20 4.24
C ILE A 249 -13.12 -8.69 4.60
N ARG A 250 -12.01 -9.32 5.04
CA ARG A 250 -11.95 -10.75 5.38
C ARG A 250 -11.80 -11.04 6.86
N GLY A 251 -11.49 -10.01 7.63
CA GLY A 251 -11.02 -10.17 9.00
C GLY A 251 -9.54 -10.49 9.05
N ASP A 252 -9.04 -10.55 10.26
CA ASP A 252 -7.62 -10.84 10.55
C ASP A 252 -7.52 -12.19 11.25
N THR A 253 -7.03 -13.20 10.54
CA THR A 253 -6.89 -14.56 11.07
C THR A 253 -5.80 -14.67 12.13
N ILE A 254 -4.81 -13.78 12.12
CA ILE A 254 -3.72 -13.77 13.10
C ILE A 254 -4.19 -13.24 14.45
N GLU A 255 -4.99 -12.17 14.43
CA GLU A 255 -5.56 -11.58 15.67
C GLU A 255 -6.96 -12.13 16.00
N GLY A 256 -7.56 -12.95 15.13
CA GLY A 256 -8.89 -13.50 15.33
C GLY A 256 -9.99 -12.42 15.31
N THR A 257 -9.78 -11.31 14.57
CA THR A 257 -10.77 -10.24 14.47
C THR A 257 -11.62 -10.39 13.22
N PRO A 258 -12.94 -10.04 13.28
CA PRO A 258 -13.86 -10.17 12.16
C PRO A 258 -13.58 -9.17 11.04
N ALA A 259 -14.28 -9.33 9.90
CA ALA A 259 -14.30 -8.32 8.86
C ALA A 259 -14.77 -6.97 9.41
N ARG A 260 -14.25 -5.88 8.87
CA ARG A 260 -14.53 -4.52 9.38
C ARG A 260 -15.97 -4.05 9.10
N MET A 261 -16.72 -4.79 8.29
CA MET A 261 -18.17 -4.64 8.08
C MET A 261 -18.99 -5.26 9.20
N GLU A 262 -18.39 -6.12 10.01
CA GLU A 262 -19.03 -6.86 11.09
C GLU A 262 -18.79 -6.20 12.45
N ALA A 263 -19.59 -6.58 13.45
CA ALA A 263 -19.40 -6.11 14.82
C ALA A 263 -18.01 -6.53 15.36
N PRO A 264 -17.29 -5.69 16.10
CA PRO A 264 -17.74 -4.39 16.66
C PRO A 264 -17.55 -3.18 15.72
N TYR A 265 -16.99 -3.35 14.53
CA TYR A 265 -16.63 -2.25 13.64
C TYR A 265 -17.86 -1.64 12.94
N GLY A 266 -18.61 -2.44 12.17
CA GLY A 266 -19.80 -2.01 11.46
C GLY A 266 -19.53 -0.97 10.35
N TRP A 267 -18.31 -0.98 9.76
CA TRP A 267 -17.92 0.00 8.74
C TRP A 267 -18.45 -0.37 7.36
N THR A 268 -18.59 0.63 6.48
CA THR A 268 -19.30 0.53 5.21
C THR A 268 -18.42 0.03 4.07
N VAL A 269 -19.01 -0.62 3.08
CA VAL A 269 -18.45 -0.90 1.75
C VAL A 269 -19.28 -0.18 0.70
N SER A 270 -18.80 -0.12 -0.55
CA SER A 270 -19.58 0.49 -1.63
C SER A 270 -20.90 -0.26 -1.87
N GLU A 271 -22.00 0.47 -1.85
CA GLU A 271 -23.35 -0.03 -2.07
C GLU A 271 -23.91 0.44 -3.43
N GLU A 272 -23.33 1.50 -3.99
CA GLU A 272 -23.72 2.08 -5.27
C GLU A 272 -22.64 1.90 -6.33
N PRO A 273 -23.02 1.78 -7.64
CA PRO A 273 -22.06 1.68 -8.74
C PRO A 273 -21.47 3.06 -9.07
N HIS A 274 -20.13 3.17 -9.00
CA HIS A 274 -19.39 4.37 -9.35
C HIS A 274 -18.14 4.02 -10.20
N PRO A 275 -17.57 4.95 -10.99
CA PRO A 275 -16.33 4.73 -11.71
C PRO A 275 -15.20 4.25 -10.80
N TRP A 276 -15.04 4.88 -9.64
CA TRP A 276 -13.96 4.57 -8.66
C TRP A 276 -14.14 3.24 -7.90
N ASN A 277 -15.20 2.49 -8.14
CA ASN A 277 -15.39 1.10 -7.67
C ASN A 277 -15.70 0.13 -8.83
N HIS A 278 -15.35 0.50 -10.08
CA HIS A 278 -15.61 -0.27 -11.29
C HIS A 278 -17.11 -0.57 -11.50
N PHE A 279 -17.99 0.33 -11.10
CA PHE A 279 -19.44 0.12 -11.09
C PHE A 279 -19.90 -1.13 -10.33
N GLN A 280 -19.14 -1.54 -9.30
CA GLN A 280 -19.37 -2.75 -8.50
C GLN A 280 -19.68 -2.40 -7.05
N THR A 281 -20.52 -3.21 -6.40
CA THR A 281 -20.79 -3.14 -4.98
C THR A 281 -19.85 -4.03 -4.18
N GLY A 282 -19.74 -3.80 -2.86
CA GLY A 282 -18.91 -4.60 -1.97
C GLY A 282 -17.41 -4.27 -2.02
N VAL A 283 -17.00 -3.27 -2.79
CA VAL A 283 -15.60 -2.78 -2.78
C VAL A 283 -15.38 -1.99 -1.49
N CYS A 284 -14.34 -2.33 -0.76
CA CYS A 284 -13.91 -1.60 0.42
C CYS A 284 -13.54 -0.16 0.04
N HIS A 285 -14.05 0.85 0.77
CA HIS A 285 -13.75 2.25 0.47
C HIS A 285 -12.24 2.55 0.51
N TYR A 286 -11.50 1.84 1.36
CA TYR A 286 -10.03 1.91 1.32
C TYR A 286 -9.47 1.43 -0.03
N CYS A 287 -10.01 0.33 -0.61
CA CYS A 287 -9.52 -0.21 -1.90
C CYS A 287 -9.72 0.75 -3.07
N THR A 288 -10.68 1.67 -2.97
CA THR A 288 -10.97 2.63 -4.05
C THR A 288 -9.81 3.59 -4.33
N HIS A 289 -8.87 3.77 -3.36
CA HIS A 289 -7.67 4.55 -3.62
C HIS A 289 -6.78 3.93 -4.71
N CYS A 290 -6.72 2.59 -4.77
CA CYS A 290 -5.94 1.92 -5.81
C CYS A 290 -6.50 2.23 -7.20
N ILE A 291 -7.83 2.21 -7.35
CA ILE A 291 -8.50 2.54 -8.61
C ILE A 291 -8.26 4.01 -8.95
N ARG A 292 -8.51 4.93 -8.00
CA ARG A 292 -8.33 6.36 -8.23
C ARG A 292 -6.89 6.73 -8.56
N LEU A 293 -5.93 6.22 -7.79
CA LEU A 293 -4.51 6.56 -7.90
C LEU A 293 -3.83 5.94 -9.13
N MET A 294 -4.21 4.70 -9.47
CA MET A 294 -3.46 3.90 -10.42
C MET A 294 -4.15 3.76 -11.78
N GLU A 295 -5.46 3.99 -11.85
CA GLU A 295 -6.24 3.94 -13.08
C GLU A 295 -6.79 5.33 -13.46
N GLU A 296 -7.73 5.89 -12.69
CA GLU A 296 -8.44 7.10 -13.08
C GLU A 296 -7.52 8.32 -13.27
N LEU A 297 -6.73 8.67 -12.24
CA LEU A 297 -5.82 9.82 -12.33
C LEU A 297 -4.79 9.70 -13.45
N PRO A 298 -4.08 8.56 -13.62
CA PRO A 298 -3.16 8.39 -14.73
C PRO A 298 -3.86 8.40 -16.10
N MET A 299 -5.06 7.80 -16.23
CA MET A 299 -5.85 7.89 -17.46
C MET A 299 -6.23 9.33 -17.80
N ASP A 300 -6.70 10.10 -16.80
CA ASP A 300 -7.06 11.49 -16.98
C ASP A 300 -5.84 12.37 -17.34
N ARG A 301 -4.64 12.01 -16.89
CA ARG A 301 -3.41 12.79 -17.07
C ARG A 301 -2.51 12.34 -18.21
N PHE A 302 -2.36 11.04 -18.39
CA PHE A 302 -1.40 10.44 -19.33
C PHE A 302 -2.10 9.67 -20.46
N GLY A 303 -3.41 9.42 -20.32
CA GLY A 303 -4.19 8.62 -21.27
C GLY A 303 -4.08 7.11 -21.05
N TYR A 304 -3.40 6.65 -19.99
CA TYR A 304 -3.29 5.23 -19.66
C TYR A 304 -3.17 5.00 -18.13
N PRO A 305 -3.61 3.83 -17.62
CA PRO A 305 -3.40 3.47 -16.24
C PRO A 305 -1.94 3.07 -16.01
N VAL A 306 -1.35 3.46 -14.89
CA VAL A 306 -0.02 2.97 -14.50
C VAL A 306 -0.08 1.54 -13.96
N ARG A 307 -1.23 1.16 -13.40
CA ARG A 307 -1.57 -0.21 -12.99
C ARG A 307 -3.06 -0.43 -13.16
N VAL A 308 -3.40 -1.60 -13.62
CA VAL A 308 -4.79 -2.09 -13.60
C VAL A 308 -4.98 -2.87 -12.30
N VAL A 309 -6.05 -2.59 -11.56
CA VAL A 309 -6.30 -3.12 -10.22
C VAL A 309 -7.60 -3.91 -10.20
N ASP A 310 -7.55 -5.15 -9.77
CA ASP A 310 -8.76 -5.95 -9.51
C ASP A 310 -8.92 -6.08 -7.98
N PRO A 311 -9.76 -5.21 -7.36
CA PRO A 311 -9.92 -5.21 -5.92
C PRO A 311 -10.77 -6.39 -5.46
N PRO A 312 -10.51 -6.95 -4.27
CA PRO A 312 -11.40 -7.92 -3.67
C PRO A 312 -12.71 -7.24 -3.24
N ARG A 313 -13.81 -8.02 -3.14
CA ARG A 313 -15.13 -7.52 -2.74
C ARG A 313 -15.68 -8.30 -1.56
N TYR A 314 -16.30 -7.61 -0.63
CA TYR A 314 -16.93 -8.21 0.52
C TYR A 314 -18.07 -9.15 0.12
N GLY A 315 -18.08 -10.37 0.63
CA GLY A 315 -19.09 -11.38 0.35
C GLY A 315 -19.01 -12.00 -1.06
N VAL A 316 -18.00 -11.68 -1.88
CA VAL A 316 -17.84 -12.24 -3.22
C VAL A 316 -16.73 -13.30 -3.23
N THR A 317 -17.06 -14.45 -3.82
CA THR A 317 -16.13 -15.58 -3.99
C THR A 317 -15.90 -15.87 -5.48
N ASP A 318 -14.80 -16.54 -5.78
CA ASP A 318 -14.52 -17.10 -7.10
C ASP A 318 -15.30 -18.39 -7.35
N GLU A 319 -15.11 -19.01 -8.50
CA GLU A 319 -15.79 -20.27 -8.90
C GLU A 319 -15.48 -21.44 -7.95
N SER A 320 -14.38 -21.41 -7.22
CA SER A 320 -14.03 -22.43 -6.22
C SER A 320 -14.70 -22.19 -4.86
N GLY A 321 -15.36 -21.06 -4.67
CA GLY A 321 -15.93 -20.61 -3.40
C GLY A 321 -14.91 -19.92 -2.50
N ALA A 322 -13.69 -19.68 -2.98
CA ALA A 322 -12.68 -18.91 -2.25
C ALA A 322 -12.88 -17.39 -2.45
N PRO A 323 -12.53 -16.55 -1.48
CA PRO A 323 -12.56 -15.11 -1.66
C PRO A 323 -11.69 -14.65 -2.84
N VAL A 324 -12.23 -13.73 -3.66
CA VAL A 324 -11.50 -13.18 -4.81
C VAL A 324 -10.24 -12.46 -4.33
N LYS A 325 -9.09 -12.85 -4.89
CA LYS A 325 -7.78 -12.25 -4.55
C LYS A 325 -7.65 -10.87 -5.18
N CYS A 326 -6.96 -9.97 -4.48
CA CYS A 326 -6.53 -8.73 -5.09
C CYS A 326 -5.40 -9.00 -6.09
N GLN A 327 -5.45 -8.29 -7.22
CA GLN A 327 -4.49 -8.43 -8.30
C GLN A 327 -4.14 -7.06 -8.88
N TRP A 328 -2.85 -6.86 -9.19
CA TRP A 328 -2.36 -5.69 -9.94
C TRP A 328 -1.71 -6.16 -11.24
N GLN A 329 -1.94 -5.40 -12.30
CA GLN A 329 -1.35 -5.68 -13.61
C GLN A 329 -0.65 -4.43 -14.13
N MET A 330 0.60 -4.56 -14.55
CA MET A 330 1.40 -3.51 -15.19
C MET A 330 1.73 -3.94 -16.62
N PHE A 331 1.21 -3.18 -17.59
CA PHE A 331 1.42 -3.48 -19.00
C PHE A 331 2.82 -3.06 -19.45
N LYS A 332 3.48 -3.91 -20.23
CA LYS A 332 4.81 -3.64 -20.81
C LYS A 332 4.77 -2.52 -21.85
N ASP A 333 3.61 -2.30 -22.47
CA ASP A 333 3.30 -1.14 -23.30
C ASP A 333 1.99 -0.48 -22.79
N PRO A 334 2.04 0.70 -22.17
CA PRO A 334 0.86 1.33 -21.57
C PRO A 334 -0.18 1.72 -22.63
N THR A 335 0.22 1.91 -23.89
CA THR A 335 -0.70 2.22 -24.99
C THR A 335 -1.50 1.00 -25.47
N LYS A 336 -1.09 -0.21 -25.06
CA LYS A 336 -1.74 -1.48 -25.42
C LYS A 336 -2.75 -1.96 -24.38
N VAL A 337 -2.96 -1.20 -23.31
CA VAL A 337 -4.02 -1.52 -22.33
C VAL A 337 -5.35 -1.65 -23.05
N PRO A 338 -6.10 -2.77 -22.91
CA PRO A 338 -7.39 -2.98 -23.54
C PRO A 338 -8.45 -1.93 -23.16
N GLU A 339 -9.39 -1.67 -24.07
CA GLU A 339 -10.45 -0.65 -23.87
C GLU A 339 -11.34 -0.95 -22.66
N GLU A 340 -11.62 -2.20 -22.38
CA GLU A 340 -12.41 -2.66 -21.22
C GLU A 340 -11.94 -2.07 -19.88
N TYR A 341 -10.62 -1.84 -19.73
CA TYR A 341 -10.06 -1.23 -18.53
C TYR A 341 -10.34 0.27 -18.41
N TYR A 342 -10.61 0.94 -19.53
CA TYR A 342 -11.07 2.32 -19.52
C TYR A 342 -12.56 2.38 -19.25
N GLU A 343 -13.35 1.55 -19.92
CA GLU A 343 -14.80 1.49 -19.77
C GLU A 343 -15.22 1.22 -18.32
N ARG A 344 -14.51 0.32 -17.62
CA ARG A 344 -14.81 -0.04 -16.22
C ARG A 344 -14.61 1.09 -15.21
N VAL A 345 -13.93 2.17 -15.58
CA VAL A 345 -13.81 3.42 -14.82
C VAL A 345 -14.50 4.59 -15.48
N GLY A 346 -15.39 4.33 -16.44
CA GLY A 346 -16.18 5.35 -17.13
C GLY A 346 -15.36 6.26 -18.04
N ARG A 347 -14.24 5.77 -18.61
CA ARG A 347 -13.40 6.48 -19.59
C ARG A 347 -13.43 5.78 -20.93
N THR A 348 -12.99 6.51 -21.95
CA THR A 348 -12.71 5.98 -23.29
C THR A 348 -11.20 6.03 -23.51
N LYS A 349 -10.67 5.00 -24.13
CA LYS A 349 -9.25 4.95 -24.47
C LYS A 349 -8.93 6.05 -25.49
N PRO A 350 -7.96 6.95 -25.24
CA PRO A 350 -7.63 8.02 -26.16
C PRO A 350 -6.80 7.51 -27.33
N GLU A 351 -6.77 8.30 -28.41
CA GLU A 351 -5.90 8.03 -29.57
C GLU A 351 -4.45 8.50 -29.35
N VAL A 352 -4.25 9.43 -28.42
CA VAL A 352 -2.93 10.01 -28.06
C VAL A 352 -2.62 9.80 -26.60
N PHE A 353 -1.35 9.71 -26.25
CA PHE A 353 -0.88 9.39 -24.91
C PHE A 353 0.22 10.34 -24.48
N GLY A 354 0.33 10.54 -23.18
CA GLY A 354 1.26 11.47 -22.54
C GLY A 354 0.58 12.77 -22.15
N SER A 355 1.09 13.42 -21.10
CA SER A 355 0.47 14.62 -20.53
C SER A 355 0.48 15.82 -21.48
N ALA A 356 1.53 15.97 -22.27
CA ALA A 356 1.64 17.04 -23.27
C ALA A 356 0.62 16.88 -24.39
N ALA A 357 0.45 15.65 -24.90
CA ALA A 357 -0.50 15.35 -25.99
C ALA A 357 -1.96 15.57 -25.54
N LEU A 358 -2.27 15.30 -24.26
CA LEU A 358 -3.59 15.52 -23.67
C LEU A 358 -3.82 16.95 -23.18
N GLY A 359 -2.79 17.81 -23.21
CA GLY A 359 -2.88 19.18 -22.67
C GLY A 359 -3.11 19.22 -21.16
N SER A 360 -2.63 18.21 -20.44
CA SER A 360 -2.81 18.11 -19.00
C SER A 360 -2.06 19.24 -18.26
N PRO A 361 -2.70 19.96 -17.32
CA PRO A 361 -2.03 21.04 -16.60
C PRO A 361 -0.91 20.49 -15.74
N ALA A 362 0.18 21.26 -15.58
CA ALA A 362 1.23 20.92 -14.64
C ALA A 362 0.66 20.86 -13.21
N LEU A 363 1.00 19.81 -12.48
CA LEU A 363 0.72 19.72 -11.05
C LEU A 363 1.87 20.44 -10.31
N GLY A 364 1.51 21.23 -9.30
CA GLY A 364 2.51 21.93 -8.48
C GLY A 364 3.45 20.94 -7.75
N GLU A 365 4.61 21.44 -7.34
CA GLU A 365 5.48 20.68 -6.44
C GLU A 365 4.79 20.49 -5.09
N VAL A 366 4.64 19.24 -4.67
CA VAL A 366 4.10 18.88 -3.35
C VAL A 366 5.21 18.20 -2.58
N THR A 367 5.59 18.79 -1.47
CA THR A 367 6.49 18.15 -0.50
C THR A 367 5.65 17.19 0.36
N VAL A 368 5.82 15.91 0.14
CA VAL A 368 5.30 14.88 1.06
C VAL A 368 6.32 14.75 2.19
N ALA A 369 5.92 15.08 3.41
CA ALA A 369 6.78 14.86 4.57
C ALA A 369 7.05 13.34 4.70
N MET A 370 8.29 12.94 4.46
CA MET A 370 8.72 11.56 4.67
C MET A 370 8.87 11.29 6.17
N PRO A 371 8.47 10.11 6.68
CA PRO A 371 8.72 9.75 8.07
C PRO A 371 10.23 9.59 8.26
N GLY A 372 10.85 10.52 8.92
CA GLY A 372 12.30 10.52 9.20
C GLY A 372 12.88 11.89 9.41
N ASP A 373 12.17 12.95 9.03
CA ASP A 373 12.63 14.35 9.14
C ASP A 373 12.16 15.02 10.45
N GLY A 374 11.78 14.24 11.48
CA GLY A 374 11.36 14.73 12.78
C GLY A 374 11.87 13.88 13.93
#